data_9f793a4e772828d04add786dc40a6533
#
_entry.id   9f793a4e772828d04add786dc40a6533
#
_cell.length_a   1.000
_cell.length_b   1.000
_cell.length_c   1.000
_cell.angle_alpha   90.00
_cell.angle_beta   90.00
_cell.angle_gamma   90.00
#
_symmetry.space_group_name_H-M   'P 1'
#
loop_
_entity.id
_entity.type
_entity.pdbx_description
1 polymer ?
#
loop_
_entity_poly.entity_id
_entity_poly.type
_entity_poly.pdbx_seq_one_letter_code
_entity_poly.pdbx_strand_id
1 'polypeptide(L)'
;IKNNLYYLNNMYFVKNLIHKFLNRQISIIYNKRFQKYLNTSKGVFWNSKLSQDLRLNIILDIVIKESKSNTVSLADVGCGYGRLLGIIKERDLIDKIEYYGFDINNKFISFCSKNNIFEKVSFEVGTCPSENVDFVVMSGTYNLTPINNKSFWEDYIIKNLTNNWKFVRKAMIFNCLVKDKREIDRTLYYTELS
;
A
#
# COMPACT_ATOMS: atom_id res chain seq x y z
N ILE A 1 -1.74 2.90 39.02
CA ILE A 1 -1.58 1.90 37.93
C ILE A 1 -2.90 1.74 37.13
N LYS A 2 -4.07 1.57 37.78
CA LYS A 2 -5.39 1.41 37.08
C LYS A 2 -5.77 2.62 36.23
N ASN A 3 -5.53 3.85 36.68
CA ASN A 3 -5.83 5.07 35.93
C ASN A 3 -4.98 5.21 34.65
N ASN A 4 -3.69 4.86 34.70
CA ASN A 4 -2.83 4.89 33.52
C ASN A 4 -3.27 3.88 32.45
N LEU A 5 -3.71 2.69 32.86
CA LEU A 5 -4.20 1.66 31.93
C LEU A 5 -5.50 2.09 31.24
N TYR A 6 -6.40 2.77 31.96
CA TYR A 6 -7.64 3.33 31.40
C TYR A 6 -7.37 4.42 30.37
N TYR A 7 -6.44 5.36 30.64
CA TYR A 7 -6.04 6.40 29.68
C TYR A 7 -5.37 5.81 28.45
N LEU A 8 -4.48 4.83 28.60
CA LEU A 8 -3.82 4.16 27.48
C LEU A 8 -4.83 3.42 26.58
N ASN A 9 -5.79 2.71 27.17
CA ASN A 9 -6.83 2.02 26.42
C ASN A 9 -7.76 2.98 25.65
N ASN A 10 -8.15 4.11 26.27
CA ASN A 10 -8.94 5.15 25.61
C ASN A 10 -8.16 5.80 24.44
N MET A 11 -6.88 6.11 24.64
CA MET A 11 -6.03 6.66 23.59
C MET A 11 -5.86 5.69 22.42
N TYR A 12 -5.68 4.40 22.71
CA TYR A 12 -5.59 3.35 21.68
C TYR A 12 -6.92 3.21 20.90
N PHE A 13 -8.06 3.24 21.59
CA PHE A 13 -9.38 3.19 20.98
C PHE A 13 -9.63 4.38 20.05
N VAL A 14 -9.32 5.61 20.51
CA VAL A 14 -9.45 6.83 19.70
C VAL A 14 -8.56 6.78 18.46
N LYS A 15 -7.30 6.35 18.61
CA LYS A 15 -6.39 6.17 17.45
C LYS A 15 -6.95 5.18 16.43
N ASN A 16 -7.56 4.08 16.87
CA ASN A 16 -8.18 3.11 15.97
C ASN A 16 -9.39 3.68 15.21
N LEU A 17 -10.21 4.51 15.86
CA LEU A 17 -11.32 5.20 15.20
C LEU A 17 -10.83 6.18 14.14
N ILE A 18 -9.79 6.96 14.45
CA ILE A 18 -9.16 7.88 13.50
C ILE A 18 -8.64 7.10 12.28
N HIS A 19 -7.99 5.96 12.48
CA HIS A 19 -7.48 5.14 11.37
C HIS A 19 -8.61 4.60 10.48
N LYS A 20 -9.71 4.11 11.07
CA LYS A 20 -10.88 3.68 10.31
C LYS A 20 -11.50 4.84 9.52
N PHE A 21 -11.56 6.02 10.12
CA PHE A 21 -12.03 7.24 9.45
C PHE A 21 -11.12 7.58 8.27
N LEU A 22 -9.79 7.59 8.45
CA LEU A 22 -8.83 7.87 7.38
C LEU A 22 -8.97 6.87 6.22
N ASN A 23 -9.04 5.58 6.50
CA ASN A 23 -9.27 4.55 5.47
C ASN A 23 -10.54 4.83 4.67
N ARG A 24 -11.63 5.22 5.34
CA ARG A 24 -12.88 5.58 4.68
C ARG A 24 -12.73 6.81 3.78
N GLN A 25 -12.06 7.88 4.25
CA GLN A 25 -11.83 9.10 3.46
C GLN A 25 -10.97 8.82 2.24
N ILE A 26 -9.87 8.08 2.41
CA ILE A 26 -9.00 7.66 1.31
C ILE A 26 -9.80 6.86 0.28
N SER A 27 -10.57 5.86 0.72
CA SER A 27 -11.40 5.04 -0.17
C SER A 27 -12.41 5.87 -0.96
N ILE A 28 -13.05 6.88 -0.35
CA ILE A 28 -13.98 7.79 -1.05
C ILE A 28 -13.24 8.59 -2.13
N ILE A 29 -12.04 9.13 -1.83
CA ILE A 29 -11.24 9.91 -2.78
C ILE A 29 -10.86 9.04 -3.98
N TYR A 30 -10.35 7.83 -3.73
CA TYR A 30 -9.96 6.90 -4.80
C TYR A 30 -11.17 6.37 -5.58
N ASN A 31 -12.33 6.16 -4.94
CA ASN A 31 -13.56 5.78 -5.64
C ASN A 31 -13.99 6.80 -6.70
N LYS A 32 -13.99 8.10 -6.32
CA LYS A 32 -14.30 9.19 -7.26
C LYS A 32 -13.31 9.22 -8.43
N ARG A 33 -12.04 8.99 -8.12
CA ARG A 33 -10.97 8.98 -9.12
C ARG A 33 -11.08 7.79 -10.06
N PHE A 34 -11.32 6.59 -9.52
CA PHE A 34 -11.52 5.36 -10.28
C PHE A 34 -12.75 5.44 -11.21
N GLN A 35 -13.85 6.03 -10.75
CA GLN A 35 -15.03 6.25 -11.60
C GLN A 35 -14.72 7.12 -12.82
N LYS A 36 -13.80 8.11 -12.69
CA LYS A 36 -13.44 9.03 -13.77
C LYS A 36 -12.39 8.47 -14.72
N TYR A 37 -11.41 7.75 -14.20
CA TYR A 37 -10.20 7.35 -14.96
C TYR A 37 -10.01 5.85 -15.06
N LEU A 38 -10.89 5.05 -14.46
CA LEU A 38 -10.87 3.59 -14.46
C LEU A 38 -9.51 3.01 -14.02
N ASN A 39 -9.12 1.86 -14.61
CA ASN A 39 -7.90 1.12 -14.35
C ASN A 39 -6.67 1.74 -15.04
N THR A 40 -6.45 3.02 -14.87
CA THR A 40 -5.30 3.74 -15.41
C THR A 40 -4.44 4.34 -14.30
N SER A 41 -3.20 4.73 -14.62
CA SER A 41 -2.32 5.44 -13.70
C SER A 41 -2.98 6.71 -13.11
N LYS A 42 -3.78 7.43 -13.92
CA LYS A 42 -4.54 8.59 -13.47
C LYS A 42 -5.62 8.22 -12.43
N GLY A 43 -6.19 7.02 -12.50
CA GLY A 43 -7.18 6.51 -11.55
C GLY A 43 -6.63 6.33 -10.14
N VAL A 44 -5.32 6.18 -9.99
CA VAL A 44 -4.59 6.05 -8.73
C VAL A 44 -3.61 7.20 -8.49
N PHE A 45 -3.89 8.38 -9.05
CA PHE A 45 -3.16 9.64 -8.85
C PHE A 45 -1.70 9.66 -9.34
N TRP A 46 -1.28 8.76 -10.20
CA TRP A 46 0.01 8.87 -10.84
C TRP A 46 -0.03 9.89 -12.00
N ASN A 47 1.05 10.64 -12.16
CA ASN A 47 1.17 11.64 -13.24
C ASN A 47 1.18 10.98 -14.62
N SER A 48 1.83 9.82 -14.73
CA SER A 48 1.90 9.03 -15.96
C SER A 48 2.06 7.55 -15.68
N LYS A 49 1.70 6.71 -16.67
CA LYS A 49 1.97 5.27 -16.65
C LYS A 49 3.47 4.99 -16.54
N LEU A 50 4.29 5.72 -17.29
CA LEU A 50 5.75 5.55 -17.28
C LEU A 50 6.34 5.77 -15.87
N SER A 51 5.93 6.83 -15.17
CA SER A 51 6.39 7.11 -13.81
C SER A 51 5.94 6.06 -12.80
N GLN A 52 4.73 5.50 -12.96
CA GLN A 52 4.25 4.39 -12.15
C GLN A 52 5.05 3.12 -12.42
N ASP A 53 5.18 2.74 -13.69
CA ASP A 53 5.86 1.53 -14.11
C ASP A 53 7.34 1.53 -13.70
N LEU A 54 8.03 2.67 -13.81
CA LEU A 54 9.42 2.81 -13.39
C LEU A 54 9.60 2.45 -11.91
N ARG A 55 8.78 3.00 -11.02
CA ARG A 55 8.88 2.73 -9.58
C ARG A 55 8.50 1.31 -9.21
N LEU A 56 7.50 0.75 -9.86
CA LEU A 56 7.10 -0.64 -9.66
C LEU A 56 8.18 -1.62 -10.17
N ASN A 57 8.84 -1.32 -11.30
CA ASN A 57 9.96 -2.11 -11.77
C ASN A 57 11.15 -2.07 -10.81
N ILE A 58 11.51 -0.90 -10.26
CA ILE A 58 12.56 -0.81 -9.24
C ILE A 58 12.25 -1.69 -8.03
N ILE A 59 11.01 -1.64 -7.52
CA ILE A 59 10.57 -2.49 -6.42
C ILE A 59 10.70 -3.97 -6.79
N LEU A 60 10.22 -4.36 -7.97
CA LEU A 60 10.26 -5.74 -8.44
C LEU A 60 11.70 -6.22 -8.65
N ASP A 61 12.60 -5.38 -9.14
CA ASP A 61 14.04 -5.71 -9.27
C ASP A 61 14.69 -5.99 -7.92
N ILE A 62 14.34 -5.22 -6.87
CA ILE A 62 14.79 -5.48 -5.50
C ILE A 62 14.25 -6.83 -5.02
N VAL A 63 12.96 -7.12 -5.21
CA VAL A 63 12.35 -8.39 -4.83
C VAL A 63 13.07 -9.56 -5.50
N ILE A 64 13.33 -9.47 -6.80
CA ILE A 64 14.03 -10.52 -7.56
C ILE A 64 15.46 -10.69 -7.06
N LYS A 65 16.20 -9.61 -6.88
CA LYS A 65 17.59 -9.61 -6.40
C LYS A 65 17.73 -10.24 -5.01
N GLU A 66 16.83 -9.89 -4.09
CA GLU A 66 16.81 -10.42 -2.72
C GLU A 66 16.18 -11.81 -2.61
N SER A 67 15.57 -12.30 -3.70
CA SER A 67 14.99 -13.63 -3.79
C SER A 67 16.06 -14.66 -4.04
N LYS A 68 16.39 -15.45 -3.02
CA LYS A 68 17.32 -16.60 -3.14
C LYS A 68 16.60 -17.92 -3.48
N SER A 69 15.28 -17.90 -3.58
CA SER A 69 14.42 -19.07 -3.83
C SER A 69 13.78 -19.01 -5.20
N ASN A 70 13.38 -20.16 -5.73
CA ASN A 70 12.72 -20.27 -7.04
C ASN A 70 11.32 -19.64 -7.04
N THR A 71 10.67 -19.57 -5.90
CA THR A 71 9.35 -18.94 -5.72
C THR A 71 9.37 -18.08 -4.47
N VAL A 72 8.71 -16.92 -4.52
CA VAL A 72 8.57 -15.97 -3.41
C VAL A 72 7.13 -15.53 -3.25
N SER A 73 6.73 -15.28 -2.00
CA SER A 73 5.44 -14.67 -1.68
C SER A 73 5.57 -13.16 -1.53
N LEU A 74 4.70 -12.41 -2.23
CA LEU A 74 4.73 -10.97 -2.34
C LEU A 74 3.35 -10.37 -1.99
N ALA A 75 3.27 -9.59 -0.92
CA ALA A 75 2.10 -8.78 -0.61
C ALA A 75 2.26 -7.34 -1.15
N ASP A 76 1.35 -6.93 -2.03
CA ASP A 76 1.26 -5.58 -2.58
C ASP A 76 0.16 -4.82 -1.83
N VAL A 77 0.56 -3.95 -0.89
CA VAL A 77 -0.35 -3.21 -0.02
C VAL A 77 -0.62 -1.81 -0.58
N GLY A 78 -1.87 -1.54 -0.88
CA GLY A 78 -2.30 -0.42 -1.73
C GLY A 78 -2.17 -0.78 -3.20
N CYS A 79 -2.52 -2.00 -3.58
CA CYS A 79 -2.34 -2.55 -4.93
C CYS A 79 -3.12 -1.82 -6.03
N GLY A 80 -4.13 -1.01 -5.65
CA GLY A 80 -4.97 -0.29 -6.59
C GLY A 80 -5.63 -1.21 -7.62
N TYR A 81 -5.48 -0.90 -8.89
CA TYR A 81 -6.02 -1.73 -10.00
C TYR A 81 -5.08 -2.88 -10.41
N GLY A 82 -4.08 -3.23 -9.60
CA GLY A 82 -3.21 -4.38 -9.82
C GLY A 82 -2.08 -4.14 -10.83
N ARG A 83 -1.55 -2.90 -10.95
CA ARG A 83 -0.51 -2.62 -11.95
C ARG A 83 0.78 -3.41 -11.71
N LEU A 84 1.18 -3.65 -10.47
CA LEU A 84 2.37 -4.46 -10.16
C LEU A 84 2.21 -5.90 -10.67
N LEU A 85 1.03 -6.52 -10.47
CA LEU A 85 0.73 -7.83 -11.08
C LEU A 85 0.84 -7.79 -12.61
N GLY A 86 0.37 -6.70 -13.23
CA GLY A 86 0.53 -6.50 -14.68
C GLY A 86 2.00 -6.54 -15.11
N ILE A 87 2.90 -5.87 -14.38
CA ILE A 87 4.34 -5.89 -14.66
C ILE A 87 4.95 -7.27 -14.40
N ILE A 88 4.54 -7.98 -13.35
CA ILE A 88 4.97 -9.34 -13.07
C ILE A 88 4.65 -10.25 -14.28
N LYS A 89 3.46 -10.11 -14.86
CA LYS A 89 3.06 -10.84 -16.08
C LYS A 89 3.86 -10.42 -17.32
N GLU A 90 4.01 -9.11 -17.54
CA GLU A 90 4.78 -8.57 -18.67
C GLU A 90 6.27 -9.02 -18.65
N ARG A 91 6.77 -9.42 -17.47
CA ARG A 91 8.15 -9.92 -17.27
C ARG A 91 8.25 -11.44 -17.13
N ASP A 92 7.19 -12.19 -17.41
CA ASP A 92 7.14 -13.67 -17.31
C ASP A 92 7.54 -14.21 -15.92
N LEU A 93 7.13 -13.49 -14.86
CA LEU A 93 7.47 -13.83 -13.47
C LEU A 93 6.29 -14.45 -12.69
N ILE A 94 5.17 -14.70 -13.34
CA ILE A 94 3.93 -15.14 -12.68
C ILE A 94 4.08 -16.51 -11.97
N ASP A 95 4.90 -17.40 -12.49
CA ASP A 95 5.15 -18.71 -11.91
C ASP A 95 6.13 -18.65 -10.72
N LYS A 96 6.90 -17.56 -10.61
CA LYS A 96 7.92 -17.34 -9.57
C LYS A 96 7.41 -16.51 -8.40
N ILE A 97 6.26 -15.84 -8.54
CA ILE A 97 5.72 -14.93 -7.52
C ILE A 97 4.31 -15.34 -7.16
N GLU A 98 4.14 -15.73 -5.91
CA GLU A 98 2.83 -15.89 -5.27
C GLU A 98 2.39 -14.50 -4.80
N TYR A 99 1.38 -13.93 -5.48
CA TYR A 99 1.01 -12.53 -5.33
C TYR A 99 -0.26 -12.36 -4.52
N TYR A 100 -0.20 -11.47 -3.52
CA TYR A 100 -1.30 -11.09 -2.64
C TYR A 100 -1.53 -9.58 -2.71
N GLY A 101 -2.60 -9.14 -3.38
CA GLY A 101 -2.97 -7.73 -3.50
C GLY A 101 -3.90 -7.30 -2.36
N PHE A 102 -3.52 -6.26 -1.63
CA PHE A 102 -4.36 -5.65 -0.57
C PHE A 102 -4.67 -4.20 -0.90
N ASP A 103 -5.91 -3.81 -0.76
CA ASP A 103 -6.33 -2.40 -0.84
C ASP A 103 -7.53 -2.15 0.08
N ILE A 104 -7.61 -0.95 0.65
CA ILE A 104 -8.77 -0.53 1.44
C ILE A 104 -10.01 -0.26 0.58
N ASN A 105 -9.84 -0.15 -0.72
CA ASN A 105 -10.87 0.17 -1.67
C ASN A 105 -11.47 -1.10 -2.30
N ASN A 106 -12.66 -1.47 -1.86
CA ASN A 106 -13.37 -2.65 -2.36
C ASN A 106 -13.60 -2.64 -3.89
N LYS A 107 -13.70 -1.46 -4.53
CA LYS A 107 -13.89 -1.41 -6.00
C LYS A 107 -12.63 -1.85 -6.75
N PHE A 108 -11.44 -1.48 -6.25
CA PHE A 108 -10.20 -1.99 -6.81
C PHE A 108 -10.07 -3.50 -6.63
N ILE A 109 -10.33 -4.00 -5.43
CA ILE A 109 -10.27 -5.43 -5.13
C ILE A 109 -11.27 -6.20 -6.00
N SER A 110 -12.53 -5.75 -6.10
CA SER A 110 -13.53 -6.38 -6.96
C SER A 110 -13.13 -6.36 -8.43
N PHE A 111 -12.51 -5.27 -8.91
CA PHE A 111 -11.98 -5.19 -10.26
C PHE A 111 -10.86 -6.20 -10.48
N CYS A 112 -9.88 -6.25 -9.58
CA CYS A 112 -8.73 -7.15 -9.67
C CYS A 112 -9.16 -8.62 -9.62
N SER A 113 -10.02 -8.99 -8.67
CA SER A 113 -10.50 -10.37 -8.50
C SER A 113 -11.29 -10.87 -9.72
N LYS A 114 -12.14 -10.01 -10.32
CA LYS A 114 -12.91 -10.37 -11.54
C LYS A 114 -12.02 -10.59 -12.77
N ASN A 115 -10.86 -9.94 -12.82
CA ASN A 115 -9.93 -10.03 -13.96
C ASN A 115 -8.75 -10.97 -13.68
N ASN A 116 -8.71 -11.60 -12.50
CA ASN A 116 -7.67 -12.57 -12.16
C ASN A 116 -8.04 -13.97 -12.68
N ILE A 117 -7.06 -14.60 -13.34
CA ILE A 117 -7.16 -15.96 -13.86
C ILE A 117 -6.07 -16.88 -13.32
N PHE A 118 -5.23 -16.40 -12.41
CA PHE A 118 -4.07 -17.13 -11.90
C PHE A 118 -4.35 -17.69 -10.50
N GLU A 119 -4.09 -18.96 -10.29
CA GLU A 119 -4.30 -19.65 -9.01
C GLU A 119 -3.44 -19.10 -7.86
N LYS A 120 -2.19 -18.70 -8.16
CA LYS A 120 -1.24 -18.13 -7.18
C LYS A 120 -1.42 -16.63 -6.94
N VAL A 121 -2.57 -16.08 -7.30
CA VAL A 121 -2.87 -14.65 -7.16
C VAL A 121 -4.18 -14.48 -6.40
N SER A 122 -4.16 -13.72 -5.33
CA SER A 122 -5.36 -13.33 -4.59
C SER A 122 -5.44 -11.84 -4.32
N PHE A 123 -6.66 -11.36 -4.04
CA PHE A 123 -6.94 -9.97 -3.72
C PHE A 123 -7.90 -9.87 -2.56
N GLU A 124 -7.55 -9.06 -1.56
CA GLU A 124 -8.33 -8.89 -0.34
C GLU A 124 -8.46 -7.41 0.06
N VAL A 125 -9.62 -7.06 0.64
CA VAL A 125 -9.84 -5.74 1.23
C VAL A 125 -9.08 -5.66 2.57
N GLY A 126 -8.03 -4.84 2.62
CA GLY A 126 -7.20 -4.76 3.82
C GLY A 126 -6.05 -3.78 3.72
N THR A 127 -5.30 -3.67 4.80
CA THR A 127 -4.10 -2.81 4.94
C THR A 127 -2.84 -3.61 5.23
N CYS A 128 -2.94 -4.92 5.35
CA CYS A 128 -1.80 -5.81 5.61
C CYS A 128 -2.19 -7.26 5.29
N PRO A 129 -1.22 -8.15 5.04
CA PRO A 129 -1.48 -9.58 4.94
C PRO A 129 -1.95 -10.16 6.27
N SER A 130 -2.59 -11.33 6.23
CA SER A 130 -3.00 -12.13 7.40
C SER A 130 -1.99 -13.22 7.75
N GLU A 131 -1.09 -13.54 6.82
CA GLU A 131 -0.06 -14.58 6.95
C GLU A 131 1.31 -14.04 6.57
N ASN A 132 2.37 -14.74 7.01
CA ASN A 132 3.74 -14.35 6.70
C ASN A 132 4.05 -14.50 5.22
N VAL A 133 4.60 -13.45 4.64
CA VAL A 133 5.07 -13.38 3.26
C VAL A 133 6.57 -13.04 3.19
N ASP A 134 7.23 -13.36 2.08
CA ASP A 134 8.64 -13.02 1.92
C ASP A 134 8.83 -11.52 1.82
N PHE A 135 8.01 -10.86 1.01
CA PHE A 135 8.09 -9.43 0.78
C PHE A 135 6.75 -8.73 0.97
N VAL A 136 6.78 -7.56 1.59
CA VAL A 136 5.66 -6.61 1.59
C VAL A 136 6.11 -5.38 0.82
N VAL A 137 5.33 -4.97 -0.18
CA VAL A 137 5.62 -3.78 -0.99
C VAL A 137 4.48 -2.76 -0.92
N MET A 138 4.84 -1.47 -0.95
CA MET A 138 3.90 -0.35 -0.90
C MET A 138 4.39 0.76 -1.81
N SER A 139 3.75 0.93 -2.97
CA SER A 139 4.15 1.93 -3.95
C SER A 139 3.17 3.10 -4.03
N GLY A 140 3.57 4.25 -3.50
CA GLY A 140 2.74 5.46 -3.49
C GLY A 140 1.58 5.42 -2.51
N THR A 141 1.48 4.40 -1.67
CA THR A 141 0.37 4.12 -0.75
C THR A 141 0.12 5.25 0.25
N TYR A 142 1.19 5.93 0.69
CA TYR A 142 1.12 6.97 1.72
C TYR A 142 1.32 8.39 1.20
N ASN A 143 1.41 8.58 -0.11
CA ASN A 143 1.66 9.89 -0.70
C ASN A 143 0.44 10.82 -0.61
N LEU A 144 -0.78 10.28 -0.71
CA LEU A 144 -2.01 11.07 -0.64
C LEU A 144 -2.59 11.03 0.76
N THR A 145 -2.78 12.20 1.36
CA THR A 145 -3.44 12.37 2.68
C THR A 145 -4.80 13.05 2.54
N PRO A 146 -5.84 12.53 3.23
CA PRO A 146 -7.16 13.16 3.26
C PRO A 146 -7.28 14.28 4.30
N ILE A 147 -6.23 14.52 5.11
CA ILE A 147 -6.21 15.49 6.21
C ILE A 147 -4.98 16.39 6.13
N ASN A 148 -5.12 17.63 6.59
CA ASN A 148 -3.99 18.56 6.72
C ASN A 148 -3.45 18.58 8.17
N ASN A 149 -3.17 17.39 8.72
CA ASN A 149 -2.51 17.23 10.01
C ASN A 149 -1.38 16.20 9.88
N LYS A 150 -0.15 16.72 9.83
CA LYS A 150 1.06 15.93 9.60
C LYS A 150 1.25 14.85 10.66
N SER A 151 1.12 15.19 11.94
CA SER A 151 1.34 14.24 13.04
C SER A 151 0.37 13.06 12.98
N PHE A 152 -0.92 13.32 12.76
CA PHE A 152 -1.89 12.23 12.60
C PHE A 152 -1.65 11.38 11.35
N TRP A 153 -1.17 12.00 10.27
CA TRP A 153 -0.82 11.25 9.07
C TRP A 153 0.41 10.38 9.25
N GLU A 154 1.45 10.90 9.91
CA GLU A 154 2.66 10.14 10.27
C GLU A 154 2.34 8.98 11.23
N ASP A 155 1.50 9.20 12.26
CA ASP A 155 1.00 8.14 13.14
C ASP A 155 0.28 7.03 12.34
N TYR A 156 -0.53 7.41 11.33
CA TYR A 156 -1.20 6.48 10.43
C TYR A 156 -0.19 5.66 9.62
N ILE A 157 0.81 6.30 9.02
CA ILE A 157 1.87 5.63 8.26
C ILE A 157 2.62 4.64 9.15
N ILE A 158 3.15 5.12 10.29
CA ILE A 158 3.95 4.30 11.22
C ILE A 158 3.17 3.07 11.67
N LYS A 159 1.91 3.23 12.03
CA LYS A 159 1.07 2.11 12.46
C LYS A 159 0.88 1.08 11.33
N ASN A 160 0.62 1.53 10.10
CA ASN A 160 0.49 0.61 8.97
C ASN A 160 1.80 -0.11 8.67
N LEU A 161 2.94 0.59 8.65
CA LEU A 161 4.26 -0.02 8.48
C LEU A 161 4.54 -1.05 9.59
N THR A 162 4.31 -0.69 10.85
CA THR A 162 4.48 -1.61 12.00
C THR A 162 3.59 -2.84 11.92
N ASN A 163 2.35 -2.69 11.47
CA ASN A 163 1.45 -3.82 11.31
C ASN A 163 1.90 -4.76 10.17
N ASN A 164 2.32 -4.21 9.05
CA ASN A 164 2.83 -4.98 7.92
C ASN A 164 4.15 -5.67 8.24
N TRP A 165 5.05 -5.02 9.01
CA TRP A 165 6.33 -5.59 9.42
C TRP A 165 6.21 -6.93 10.15
N LYS A 166 5.11 -7.16 10.87
CA LYS A 166 4.85 -8.42 11.59
C LYS A 166 4.76 -9.64 10.68
N PHE A 167 4.44 -9.45 9.42
CA PHE A 167 4.24 -10.50 8.43
C PHE A 167 5.39 -10.64 7.43
N VAL A 168 6.48 -9.87 7.60
CA VAL A 168 7.62 -9.85 6.68
C VAL A 168 8.64 -10.90 7.07
N ARG A 169 9.01 -11.79 6.12
CA ARG A 169 10.10 -12.75 6.31
C ARG A 169 11.45 -12.20 5.84
N LYS A 170 11.50 -11.45 4.72
CA LYS A 170 12.75 -10.98 4.09
C LYS A 170 12.86 -9.46 4.09
N ALA A 171 11.96 -8.76 3.39
CA ALA A 171 12.03 -7.30 3.32
C ALA A 171 10.65 -6.65 3.14
N MET A 172 10.54 -5.43 3.68
CA MET A 172 9.46 -4.50 3.38
C MET A 172 10.03 -3.35 2.54
N ILE A 173 9.42 -3.10 1.38
CA ILE A 173 9.89 -2.12 0.40
C ILE A 173 8.78 -1.11 0.16
N PHE A 174 9.05 0.16 0.39
CA PHE A 174 8.08 1.22 0.12
C PHE A 174 8.75 2.48 -0.42
N ASN A 175 7.97 3.34 -1.08
CA ASN A 175 8.43 4.63 -1.52
C ASN A 175 7.57 5.76 -0.97
N CYS A 176 8.19 6.92 -0.78
CA CYS A 176 7.55 8.16 -0.37
C CYS A 176 7.97 9.31 -1.31
N LEU A 177 7.16 10.36 -1.35
CA LEU A 177 7.59 11.63 -1.92
C LEU A 177 8.57 12.31 -0.96
N VAL A 178 9.58 12.99 -1.49
CA VAL A 178 10.64 13.62 -0.72
C VAL A 178 10.71 15.11 -1.02
N LYS A 179 10.93 15.93 0.01
CA LYS A 179 11.29 17.36 -0.03
C LYS A 179 12.36 17.65 1.02
N ASP A 180 12.85 18.89 1.06
CA ASP A 180 13.86 19.33 2.06
C ASP A 180 13.36 19.28 3.50
N LYS A 181 12.05 19.28 3.70
CA LYS A 181 11.40 19.13 5.02
C LYS A 181 10.13 18.30 4.91
N ARG A 182 9.75 17.67 6.03
CA ARG A 182 8.48 16.95 6.14
C ARG A 182 7.29 17.90 6.15
N GLU A 183 6.43 17.80 5.17
CA GLU A 183 5.26 18.65 5.04
C GLU A 183 4.09 17.96 4.32
N ILE A 184 2.91 18.54 4.48
CA ILE A 184 1.75 18.28 3.62
C ILE A 184 1.57 19.50 2.72
N ASP A 185 1.70 19.28 1.42
CA ASP A 185 1.43 20.29 0.40
C ASP A 185 0.14 19.91 -0.33
N ARG A 186 -0.93 20.69 -0.10
CA ARG A 186 -2.31 20.41 -0.54
C ARG A 186 -2.82 19.07 0.02
N THR A 187 -2.70 18.00 -0.76
CA THR A 187 -3.14 16.64 -0.38
C THR A 187 -2.01 15.62 -0.48
N LEU A 188 -0.77 16.07 -0.68
CA LEU A 188 0.40 15.21 -0.80
C LEU A 188 1.29 15.36 0.43
N TYR A 189 1.64 14.23 1.01
CA TYR A 189 2.62 14.15 2.07
C TYR A 189 4.02 13.94 1.51
N TYR A 190 4.97 14.71 1.98
CA TYR A 190 6.39 14.62 1.68
C TYR A 190 7.17 14.33 2.96
N THR A 191 8.05 13.32 2.88
CA THR A 191 9.09 13.09 3.91
C THR A 191 10.36 13.84 3.56
N GLU A 192 11.34 13.83 4.45
CA GLU A 192 12.69 14.35 4.23
C GLU A 192 13.69 13.19 4.15
N LEU A 193 14.80 13.42 3.45
CA LEU A 193 15.98 12.55 3.52
C LEU A 193 16.80 13.01 4.75
N SER A 194 17.00 12.10 5.70
CA SER A 194 17.91 12.30 6.84
C SER A 194 19.34 11.97 6.47
#